data_52989be95f99a59527ac1497dd437d22
#
_entry.id   52989be95f99a59527ac1497dd437d22
#
_cell.length_a   1.000
_cell.length_b   1.000
_cell.length_c   1.000
_cell.angle_alpha   90.00
_cell.angle_beta   90.00
_cell.angle_gamma   90.00
#
_symmetry.space_group_name_H-M   'P 1'
#
loop_
_entity.id
_entity.type
_entity.pdbx_description
1 polymer ?
#
loop_
_entity_poly.entity_id
_entity_poly.type
_entity_poly.pdbx_seq_one_letter_code
_entity_poly.pdbx_strand_id
1 'polypeptide(L)'
;MSDPDAFRTVAGPVETTFEIRGSRFTGSLAPARSREDAEAFVDRRRADHPDATHVVPAYRVPADPNDERGHLREYANDDGEPGGSAGKPALNVLEQREVRNVVLAVVRYHGGQNLGVGGLARAYARSASEALDAAEIVDRQPTERVVATVGYDDSGTVRGVLESVGAEFDADYAEVVRFDVRVPVSDAESLKNRLRSATSGRVRLA
;
A
#
# COMPACT_ATOMS: atom_id res chain seq x y z
N MET A 1 -0.63 3.32 -25.04
CA MET A 1 0.74 3.72 -24.64
C MET A 1 0.71 3.69 -23.12
N SER A 2 1.44 2.78 -22.48
CA SER A 2 1.49 2.74 -21.01
C SER A 2 2.17 4.00 -20.50
N ASP A 3 1.63 4.59 -19.45
CA ASP A 3 2.24 5.73 -18.77
C ASP A 3 3.60 5.28 -18.21
N PRO A 4 4.71 6.01 -18.46
CA PRO A 4 6.04 5.64 -18.01
C PRO A 4 6.18 5.61 -16.48
N ASP A 5 5.29 6.29 -15.77
CA ASP A 5 5.28 6.34 -14.30
C ASP A 5 4.34 5.30 -13.67
N ALA A 6 3.55 4.56 -14.47
CA ALA A 6 2.64 3.53 -13.96
C ALA A 6 3.42 2.43 -13.22
N PHE A 7 2.83 1.94 -12.15
CA PHE A 7 3.39 0.86 -11.34
C PHE A 7 2.39 -0.26 -11.12
N ARG A 8 2.92 -1.47 -10.90
CA ARG A 8 2.13 -2.67 -10.63
C ARG A 8 1.80 -2.79 -9.15
N THR A 9 0.54 -3.09 -8.87
CA THR A 9 0.04 -3.35 -7.51
C THR A 9 -1.06 -4.40 -7.55
N VAL A 10 -1.62 -4.78 -6.40
CA VAL A 10 -2.77 -5.69 -6.30
C VAL A 10 -4.07 -4.91 -6.23
N ALA A 11 -5.11 -5.39 -6.91
CA ALA A 11 -6.42 -4.74 -6.95
C ALA A 11 -7.13 -4.76 -5.58
N GLY A 12 -6.92 -5.83 -4.80
CA GLY A 12 -7.57 -6.05 -3.51
C GLY A 12 -6.89 -7.11 -2.67
N PRO A 13 -7.42 -7.39 -1.47
CA PRO A 13 -6.86 -8.40 -0.59
C PRO A 13 -7.07 -9.81 -1.16
N VAL A 14 -6.08 -10.67 -0.92
CA VAL A 14 -6.12 -12.09 -1.28
C VAL A 14 -5.45 -12.91 -0.18
N GLU A 15 -5.89 -14.15 -0.02
CA GLU A 15 -5.32 -15.08 0.92
C GLU A 15 -5.14 -16.47 0.29
N THR A 16 -4.00 -17.09 0.55
CA THR A 16 -3.68 -18.46 0.12
C THR A 16 -3.12 -19.25 1.29
N THR A 17 -3.35 -20.55 1.29
CA THR A 17 -2.89 -21.43 2.37
C THR A 17 -2.33 -22.72 1.78
N PHE A 18 -1.21 -23.19 2.33
CA PHE A 18 -0.68 -24.52 2.06
C PHE A 18 -0.08 -25.16 3.31
N GLU A 19 0.15 -26.46 3.24
CA GLU A 19 0.81 -27.23 4.29
C GLU A 19 2.09 -27.88 3.79
N ILE A 20 3.10 -27.91 4.66
CA ILE A 20 4.35 -28.61 4.43
C ILE A 20 4.90 -29.17 5.76
N ARG A 21 5.17 -30.49 5.80
CA ARG A 21 5.66 -31.20 6.99
C ARG A 21 4.83 -30.87 8.25
N GLY A 22 3.49 -30.83 8.10
CA GLY A 22 2.56 -30.53 9.18
C GLY A 22 2.47 -29.05 9.55
N SER A 23 3.39 -28.18 9.10
CA SER A 23 3.25 -26.74 9.29
C SER A 23 2.30 -26.15 8.25
N ARG A 24 1.38 -25.29 8.69
CA ARG A 24 0.47 -24.54 7.83
C ARG A 24 0.97 -23.11 7.66
N PHE A 25 1.00 -22.65 6.42
CA PHE A 25 1.37 -21.30 6.04
C PHE A 25 0.20 -20.63 5.33
N THR A 26 -0.22 -19.46 5.82
CA THR A 26 -1.25 -18.63 5.20
C THR A 26 -0.65 -17.30 4.81
N GLY A 27 -0.56 -17.05 3.51
CA GLY A 27 -0.10 -15.77 2.94
C GLY A 27 -1.28 -14.86 2.67
N SER A 28 -1.38 -13.76 3.40
CA SER A 28 -2.40 -12.73 3.21
C SER A 28 -1.74 -11.50 2.60
N LEU A 29 -2.15 -11.10 1.39
CA LEU A 29 -1.61 -9.98 0.61
C LEU A 29 -2.71 -8.94 0.43
N ALA A 30 -2.36 -7.64 0.54
CA ALA A 30 -3.31 -6.55 0.36
C ALA A 30 -2.62 -5.28 -0.19
N PRO A 31 -3.38 -4.35 -0.80
CA PRO A 31 -2.89 -3.01 -1.08
C PRO A 31 -2.54 -2.27 0.24
N ALA A 32 -1.44 -1.50 0.21
CA ALA A 32 -1.07 -0.58 1.29
C ALA A 32 -0.36 0.62 0.70
N ARG A 33 -0.75 1.83 1.09
CA ARG A 33 -0.21 3.08 0.53
C ARG A 33 0.71 3.82 1.49
N SER A 34 0.82 3.32 2.72
CA SER A 34 1.68 3.88 3.75
C SER A 34 2.23 2.77 4.65
N ARG A 35 3.21 3.13 5.46
CA ARG A 35 3.69 2.27 6.54
C ARG A 35 2.57 1.93 7.53
N GLU A 36 1.78 2.92 7.88
CA GLU A 36 0.66 2.80 8.82
C GLU A 36 -0.39 1.82 8.32
N ASP A 37 -0.73 1.87 7.02
CA ASP A 37 -1.63 0.89 6.38
C ASP A 37 -1.08 -0.52 6.49
N ALA A 38 0.21 -0.69 6.19
CA ALA A 38 0.88 -1.99 6.22
C ALA A 38 0.94 -2.55 7.65
N GLU A 39 1.34 -1.75 8.64
CA GLU A 39 1.41 -2.15 10.04
C GLU A 39 0.01 -2.49 10.58
N ALA A 40 -1.00 -1.67 10.30
CA ALA A 40 -2.39 -1.94 10.68
C ALA A 40 -2.93 -3.25 10.06
N PHE A 41 -2.54 -3.57 8.82
CA PHE A 41 -2.89 -4.85 8.20
C PHE A 41 -2.25 -6.03 8.93
N VAL A 42 -0.96 -5.95 9.24
CA VAL A 42 -0.23 -7.00 9.97
C VAL A 42 -0.82 -7.21 11.36
N ASP A 43 -1.15 -6.12 12.07
CA ASP A 43 -1.75 -6.19 13.40
C ASP A 43 -3.13 -6.84 13.40
N ARG A 44 -3.95 -6.58 12.36
CA ARG A 44 -5.20 -7.32 12.16
C ARG A 44 -4.95 -8.82 11.98
N ARG A 45 -3.95 -9.21 11.17
CA ARG A 45 -3.62 -10.63 10.99
C ARG A 45 -3.15 -11.28 12.29
N ARG A 46 -2.38 -10.57 13.13
CA ARG A 46 -2.01 -11.05 14.47
C ARG A 46 -3.24 -11.24 15.36
N ALA A 47 -4.17 -10.30 15.33
CA ALA A 47 -5.41 -10.40 16.11
C ALA A 47 -6.32 -11.54 15.66
N ASP A 48 -6.41 -11.78 14.33
CA ASP A 48 -7.21 -12.87 13.77
C ASP A 48 -6.58 -14.26 14.02
N HIS A 49 -5.27 -14.33 14.29
CA HIS A 49 -4.50 -15.55 14.49
C HIS A 49 -3.73 -15.56 15.82
N PRO A 50 -4.41 -15.44 16.98
CA PRO A 50 -3.73 -15.29 18.28
C PRO A 50 -2.89 -16.50 18.68
N ASP A 51 -3.19 -17.69 18.14
CA ASP A 51 -2.46 -18.94 18.38
C ASP A 51 -1.40 -19.26 17.31
N ALA A 52 -1.15 -18.34 16.38
CA ALA A 52 -0.11 -18.52 15.38
C ALA A 52 1.28 -18.57 16.02
N THR A 53 2.14 -19.42 15.48
CA THR A 53 3.54 -19.46 15.93
C THR A 53 4.29 -18.19 15.53
N HIS A 54 4.06 -17.73 14.30
CA HIS A 54 4.66 -16.53 13.73
C HIS A 54 3.70 -15.82 12.78
N VAL A 55 3.79 -14.47 12.73
CA VAL A 55 3.12 -13.63 11.73
C VAL A 55 4.18 -12.73 11.09
N VAL A 56 4.75 -13.20 10.03
CA VAL A 56 5.89 -12.60 9.34
C VAL A 56 5.43 -11.52 8.37
N PRO A 57 5.81 -10.23 8.59
CA PRO A 57 5.47 -9.14 7.68
C PRO A 57 6.51 -8.96 6.58
N ALA A 58 6.04 -8.55 5.40
CA ALA A 58 6.86 -7.95 4.35
C ALA A 58 6.03 -6.91 3.59
N TYR A 59 6.58 -5.72 3.34
CA TYR A 59 5.86 -4.70 2.57
C TYR A 59 6.78 -3.82 1.74
N ARG A 60 6.20 -3.26 0.68
CA ARG A 60 6.80 -2.25 -0.21
C ARG A 60 5.80 -1.13 -0.40
N VAL A 61 6.00 -0.02 0.28
CA VAL A 61 5.10 1.14 0.28
C VAL A 61 5.87 2.42 -0.02
N PRO A 62 5.22 3.52 -0.45
CA PRO A 62 5.89 4.81 -0.58
C PRO A 62 6.59 5.21 0.72
N ALA A 63 7.81 5.74 0.63
CA ALA A 63 8.51 6.29 1.79
C ALA A 63 7.82 7.56 2.31
N ASP A 64 7.25 8.35 1.39
CA ASP A 64 6.32 9.45 1.65
C ASP A 64 4.94 9.08 1.09
N PRO A 65 3.90 8.92 1.91
CA PRO A 65 2.56 8.60 1.44
C PRO A 65 1.89 9.71 0.61
N ASN A 66 2.50 10.91 0.55
CA ASN A 66 2.04 12.02 -0.28
C ASN A 66 2.72 12.07 -1.65
N ASP A 67 3.81 11.34 -1.85
CA ASP A 67 4.55 11.23 -3.12
C ASP A 67 4.78 9.75 -3.49
N GLU A 68 3.86 9.18 -4.24
CA GLU A 68 3.95 7.80 -4.71
C GLU A 68 5.02 7.58 -5.80
N ARG A 69 5.63 8.62 -6.38
CA ARG A 69 6.78 8.51 -7.32
C ARG A 69 8.10 8.31 -6.61
N GLY A 70 8.16 8.73 -5.34
CA GLY A 70 9.38 8.71 -4.54
C GLY A 70 9.93 7.33 -4.26
N HIS A 71 10.91 7.30 -3.38
CA HIS A 71 11.51 6.05 -2.92
C HIS A 71 10.49 5.15 -2.22
N LEU A 72 10.67 3.84 -2.38
CA LEU A 72 9.92 2.86 -1.62
C LEU A 72 10.58 2.62 -0.25
N ARG A 73 9.75 2.49 0.75
CA ARG A 73 10.10 1.86 2.02
C ARG A 73 9.86 0.36 1.86
N GLU A 74 10.91 -0.40 1.96
CA GLU A 74 10.88 -1.85 2.00
C GLU A 74 11.14 -2.31 3.42
N TYR A 75 10.33 -3.23 3.90
CA TYR A 75 10.44 -3.75 5.26
C TYR A 75 10.11 -5.23 5.29
N ALA A 76 10.85 -5.95 6.11
CA ALA A 76 10.58 -7.34 6.45
C ALA A 76 11.10 -7.64 7.86
N ASN A 77 10.44 -8.57 8.55
CA ASN A 77 10.85 -9.04 9.86
C ASN A 77 10.60 -10.54 9.94
N ASP A 78 11.48 -11.28 10.60
CA ASP A 78 11.36 -12.74 10.73
C ASP A 78 10.40 -13.17 11.85
N ASP A 79 9.92 -12.26 12.70
CA ASP A 79 8.94 -12.51 13.78
C ASP A 79 9.30 -13.71 14.67
N GLY A 80 10.60 -13.84 15.01
CA GLY A 80 11.12 -14.91 15.84
C GLY A 80 11.53 -16.20 15.11
N GLU A 81 11.33 -16.29 13.80
CA GLU A 81 11.98 -17.33 12.98
C GLU A 81 13.51 -17.13 12.94
N PRO A 82 14.28 -18.14 12.57
CA PRO A 82 15.73 -17.98 12.40
C PRO A 82 16.08 -16.83 11.44
N GLY A 83 17.06 -16.00 11.82
CA GLY A 83 17.41 -14.78 11.11
C GLY A 83 17.59 -14.96 9.60
N GLY A 84 16.88 -14.18 8.81
CA GLY A 84 16.87 -14.18 7.34
C GLY A 84 16.14 -15.35 6.70
N SER A 85 15.40 -16.14 7.47
CA SER A 85 14.71 -17.33 6.93
C SER A 85 13.26 -17.11 6.56
N ALA A 86 12.68 -15.94 6.87
CA ALA A 86 11.26 -15.70 6.70
C ALA A 86 10.95 -14.39 5.99
N GLY A 87 11.17 -13.26 6.64
CA GLY A 87 10.78 -11.94 6.14
C GLY A 87 11.50 -11.57 4.85
N LYS A 88 12.83 -11.69 4.81
CA LYS A 88 13.61 -11.34 3.60
C LYS A 88 13.27 -12.23 2.40
N PRO A 89 13.14 -13.58 2.52
CA PRO A 89 12.65 -14.42 1.42
C PRO A 89 11.28 -14.00 0.88
N ALA A 90 10.34 -13.61 1.75
CA ALA A 90 9.03 -13.12 1.34
C ALA A 90 9.12 -11.77 0.61
N LEU A 91 9.90 -10.82 1.14
CA LEU A 91 10.12 -9.51 0.53
C LEU A 91 10.78 -9.62 -0.85
N ASN A 92 11.79 -10.49 -1.01
CA ASN A 92 12.46 -10.69 -2.29
C ASN A 92 11.49 -11.10 -3.41
N VAL A 93 10.42 -11.83 -3.09
CA VAL A 93 9.39 -12.19 -4.08
C VAL A 93 8.62 -10.95 -4.53
N LEU A 94 8.25 -10.04 -3.60
CA LEU A 94 7.59 -8.78 -3.95
C LEU A 94 8.50 -7.90 -4.82
N GLU A 95 9.80 -7.86 -4.50
CA GLU A 95 10.82 -7.14 -5.28
C GLU A 95 10.93 -7.70 -6.71
N GLN A 96 11.11 -9.03 -6.86
CA GLN A 96 11.28 -9.71 -8.15
C GLN A 96 10.03 -9.60 -9.05
N ARG A 97 8.85 -9.57 -8.46
CA ARG A 97 7.59 -9.38 -9.18
C ARG A 97 7.31 -7.90 -9.50
N GLU A 98 8.18 -6.99 -9.04
CA GLU A 98 8.09 -5.54 -9.26
C GLU A 98 6.75 -4.93 -8.81
N VAL A 99 6.10 -5.53 -7.80
CA VAL A 99 4.89 -4.98 -7.21
C VAL A 99 5.22 -4.02 -6.08
N ARG A 100 4.47 -2.93 -5.98
CA ARG A 100 4.63 -1.92 -4.93
C ARG A 100 3.26 -1.51 -4.38
N ASN A 101 3.26 -0.72 -3.31
CA ASN A 101 2.05 -0.35 -2.58
C ASN A 101 1.28 -1.58 -2.10
N VAL A 102 2.03 -2.54 -1.52
CA VAL A 102 1.52 -3.83 -1.04
C VAL A 102 2.10 -4.18 0.32
N VAL A 103 1.30 -4.92 1.08
CA VAL A 103 1.71 -5.59 2.32
C VAL A 103 1.36 -7.06 2.24
N LEU A 104 2.30 -7.89 2.69
CA LEU A 104 2.13 -9.33 2.90
C LEU A 104 2.31 -9.65 4.38
N ALA A 105 1.42 -10.46 4.94
CA ALA A 105 1.59 -11.11 6.23
C ALA A 105 1.52 -12.62 6.04
N VAL A 106 2.56 -13.34 6.41
CA VAL A 106 2.57 -14.79 6.36
C VAL A 106 2.39 -15.35 7.77
N VAL A 107 1.23 -15.95 8.01
CA VAL A 107 0.88 -16.61 9.28
C VAL A 107 1.36 -18.06 9.22
N ARG A 108 2.14 -18.48 10.22
CA ARG A 108 2.59 -19.86 10.35
C ARG A 108 2.11 -20.51 11.62
N TYR A 109 1.58 -21.73 11.49
CA TYR A 109 1.35 -22.68 12.58
C TYR A 109 2.36 -23.81 12.45
N HIS A 110 3.21 -23.98 13.46
CA HIS A 110 4.25 -25.01 13.46
C HIS A 110 3.65 -26.42 13.63
N GLY A 111 4.01 -27.33 12.74
CA GLY A 111 3.47 -28.69 12.69
C GLY A 111 4.31 -29.74 13.40
N GLY A 112 5.22 -29.34 14.30
CA GLY A 112 6.06 -30.27 15.06
C GLY A 112 7.29 -30.80 14.32
N GLN A 113 7.41 -30.58 13.00
CA GLN A 113 8.58 -30.98 12.22
C GLN A 113 9.40 -29.76 11.77
N ASN A 114 10.69 -29.78 12.03
CA ASN A 114 11.58 -28.70 11.63
C ASN A 114 11.82 -28.69 10.11
N LEU A 115 11.63 -27.54 9.49
CA LEU A 115 11.91 -27.34 8.07
C LEU A 115 13.41 -27.03 7.79
N GLY A 116 14.12 -26.52 8.80
CA GLY A 116 15.45 -25.95 8.68
C GLY A 116 15.42 -24.58 7.97
N VAL A 117 16.50 -23.79 8.10
CA VAL A 117 16.60 -22.41 7.56
C VAL A 117 16.25 -22.36 6.07
N GLY A 118 16.83 -23.24 5.26
CA GLY A 118 16.55 -23.29 3.83
C GLY A 118 15.12 -23.77 3.48
N GLY A 119 14.53 -24.63 4.32
CA GLY A 119 13.14 -25.05 4.18
C GLY A 119 12.16 -23.93 4.49
N LEU A 120 12.44 -23.16 5.57
CA LEU A 120 11.67 -21.98 5.94
C LEU A 120 11.73 -20.92 4.84
N ALA A 121 12.93 -20.57 4.37
CA ALA A 121 13.09 -19.57 3.31
C ALA A 121 12.26 -19.92 2.07
N ARG A 122 12.27 -21.19 1.64
CA ARG A 122 11.44 -21.66 0.52
C ARG A 122 9.94 -21.60 0.83
N ALA A 123 9.53 -21.91 2.05
CA ALA A 123 8.12 -21.89 2.43
C ALA A 123 7.56 -20.45 2.48
N TYR A 124 8.31 -19.50 3.04
CA TYR A 124 7.92 -18.09 3.07
C TYR A 124 7.92 -17.46 1.67
N ALA A 125 8.92 -17.73 0.85
CA ALA A 125 8.94 -17.28 -0.55
C ALA A 125 7.78 -17.90 -1.36
N ARG A 126 7.47 -19.18 -1.15
CA ARG A 126 6.32 -19.85 -1.76
C ARG A 126 5.00 -19.18 -1.35
N SER A 127 4.82 -18.85 -0.06
CA SER A 127 3.63 -18.17 0.45
C SER A 127 3.41 -16.83 -0.24
N ALA A 128 4.48 -16.05 -0.39
CA ALA A 128 4.43 -14.77 -1.12
C ALA A 128 4.10 -14.97 -2.61
N SER A 129 4.70 -15.97 -3.26
CA SER A 129 4.45 -16.25 -4.68
C SER A 129 3.02 -16.71 -4.93
N GLU A 130 2.50 -17.65 -4.13
CA GLU A 130 1.12 -18.13 -4.27
C GLU A 130 0.09 -17.02 -4.02
N ALA A 131 0.34 -16.13 -3.04
CA ALA A 131 -0.52 -14.98 -2.80
C ALA A 131 -0.53 -14.00 -3.99
N LEU A 132 0.64 -13.73 -4.60
CA LEU A 132 0.74 -12.90 -5.80
C LEU A 132 0.11 -13.56 -7.03
N ASP A 133 0.28 -14.87 -7.19
CA ASP A 133 -0.29 -15.61 -8.33
C ASP A 133 -1.82 -15.69 -8.24
N ALA A 134 -2.38 -15.62 -7.03
CA ALA A 134 -3.83 -15.56 -6.80
C ALA A 134 -4.40 -14.14 -6.88
N ALA A 135 -3.55 -13.11 -6.79
CA ALA A 135 -3.97 -11.71 -6.82
C ALA A 135 -4.23 -11.22 -8.24
N GLU A 136 -5.24 -10.37 -8.39
CA GLU A 136 -5.38 -9.55 -9.59
C GLU A 136 -4.34 -8.43 -9.55
N ILE A 137 -3.37 -8.48 -10.48
CA ILE A 137 -2.36 -7.44 -10.63
C ILE A 137 -2.89 -6.36 -11.57
N VAL A 138 -2.81 -5.11 -11.11
CA VAL A 138 -3.27 -3.93 -11.88
C VAL A 138 -2.15 -2.90 -12.00
N ASP A 139 -2.13 -2.19 -13.13
CA ASP A 139 -1.29 -1.00 -13.29
C ASP A 139 -2.03 0.22 -12.70
N ARG A 140 -1.33 0.99 -11.88
CA ARG A 140 -1.83 2.23 -11.31
C ARG A 140 -0.88 3.37 -11.61
N GLN A 141 -1.45 4.55 -11.81
CA GLN A 141 -0.68 5.78 -11.89
C GLN A 141 -0.35 6.27 -10.48
N PRO A 142 0.87 6.78 -10.24
CA PRO A 142 1.21 7.42 -8.97
C PRO A 142 0.33 8.66 -8.77
N THR A 143 -0.11 8.84 -7.53
CA THR A 143 -0.90 10.00 -7.14
C THR A 143 -0.07 10.97 -6.29
N GLU A 144 -0.45 12.24 -6.36
CA GLU A 144 0.05 13.31 -5.50
C GLU A 144 -1.11 13.82 -4.64
N ARG A 145 -0.78 14.16 -3.40
CA ARG A 145 -1.74 14.81 -2.50
C ARG A 145 -1.65 16.32 -2.67
N VAL A 146 -2.76 16.96 -2.97
CA VAL A 146 -2.91 18.41 -3.06
C VAL A 146 -3.87 18.88 -1.97
N VAL A 147 -3.39 19.75 -1.09
CA VAL A 147 -4.25 20.38 -0.08
C VAL A 147 -4.61 21.79 -0.54
N ALA A 148 -5.91 22.04 -0.77
CA ALA A 148 -6.43 23.34 -1.14
C ALA A 148 -7.21 23.96 0.02
N THR A 149 -6.79 25.14 0.49
CA THR A 149 -7.45 25.88 1.57
C THR A 149 -8.01 27.18 1.05
N VAL A 150 -9.31 27.44 1.30
CA VAL A 150 -10.03 28.63 0.85
C VAL A 150 -11.01 29.16 1.90
N GLY A 151 -11.44 30.42 1.77
CA GLY A 151 -12.61 30.94 2.49
C GLY A 151 -13.91 30.31 2.01
N TYR A 152 -14.97 30.43 2.81
CA TYR A 152 -16.30 29.88 2.49
C TYR A 152 -16.84 30.35 1.13
N ASP A 153 -16.59 31.62 0.77
CA ASP A 153 -17.09 32.20 -0.50
C ASP A 153 -16.56 31.47 -1.75
N ASP A 154 -15.33 30.93 -1.66
CA ASP A 154 -14.68 30.20 -2.75
C ASP A 154 -14.90 28.67 -2.69
N SER A 155 -15.48 28.16 -1.60
CA SER A 155 -15.58 26.70 -1.38
C SER A 155 -16.41 26.00 -2.45
N GLY A 156 -17.52 26.60 -2.87
CA GLY A 156 -18.35 26.08 -3.95
C GLY A 156 -17.63 26.07 -5.31
N THR A 157 -16.81 27.09 -5.57
CA THR A 157 -16.00 27.19 -6.78
C THR A 157 -14.93 26.08 -6.81
N VAL A 158 -14.20 25.89 -5.71
CA VAL A 158 -13.19 24.83 -5.59
C VAL A 158 -13.83 23.46 -5.76
N ARG A 159 -14.93 23.17 -5.06
CA ARG A 159 -15.69 21.92 -5.20
C ARG A 159 -16.07 21.66 -6.65
N GLY A 160 -16.64 22.65 -7.34
CA GLY A 160 -17.03 22.53 -8.74
C GLY A 160 -15.85 22.21 -9.67
N VAL A 161 -14.66 22.78 -9.42
CA VAL A 161 -13.43 22.44 -10.17
C VAL A 161 -13.05 21.00 -9.91
N LEU A 162 -13.00 20.54 -8.65
CA LEU A 162 -12.63 19.17 -8.28
C LEU A 162 -13.58 18.13 -8.89
N GLU A 163 -14.89 18.36 -8.80
CA GLU A 163 -15.91 17.49 -9.39
C GLU A 163 -15.79 17.45 -10.94
N SER A 164 -15.48 18.58 -11.59
CA SER A 164 -15.34 18.65 -13.04
C SER A 164 -14.16 17.88 -13.59
N VAL A 165 -13.16 17.56 -12.78
CA VAL A 165 -11.99 16.71 -13.12
C VAL A 165 -12.13 15.29 -12.61
N GLY A 166 -13.21 14.97 -11.89
CA GLY A 166 -13.43 13.66 -11.30
C GLY A 166 -12.44 13.32 -10.17
N ALA A 167 -11.88 14.35 -9.51
CA ALA A 167 -10.95 14.13 -8.41
C ALA A 167 -11.68 13.61 -7.16
N GLU A 168 -11.10 12.62 -6.50
CA GLU A 168 -11.53 12.19 -5.16
C GLU A 168 -10.99 13.17 -4.11
N PHE A 169 -11.83 13.63 -3.21
CA PHE A 169 -11.43 14.57 -2.17
C PHE A 169 -12.26 14.44 -0.89
N ASP A 170 -11.62 14.72 0.25
CA ASP A 170 -12.26 14.99 1.52
C ASP A 170 -12.32 16.50 1.76
N ALA A 171 -13.38 16.99 2.42
CA ALA A 171 -13.53 18.40 2.73
C ALA A 171 -13.82 18.60 4.22
N ASP A 172 -12.97 19.40 4.86
CA ASP A 172 -13.12 19.82 6.27
C ASP A 172 -13.55 21.29 6.32
N TYR A 173 -14.63 21.56 7.07
CA TYR A 173 -15.28 22.87 7.20
C TYR A 173 -15.06 23.39 8.64
N ALA A 174 -14.07 24.28 8.79
CA ALA A 174 -13.76 24.96 10.05
C ALA A 174 -13.82 26.50 9.87
N GLU A 175 -12.87 27.27 10.34
CA GLU A 175 -12.77 28.72 10.03
C GLU A 175 -12.52 28.98 8.54
N VAL A 176 -11.89 28.03 7.88
CA VAL A 176 -11.68 27.96 6.43
C VAL A 176 -12.10 26.59 5.94
N VAL A 177 -12.29 26.44 4.63
CA VAL A 177 -12.57 25.14 4.03
C VAL A 177 -11.28 24.55 3.48
N ARG A 178 -10.96 23.33 3.92
CA ARG A 178 -9.80 22.58 3.48
C ARG A 178 -10.23 21.36 2.67
N PHE A 179 -9.78 21.30 1.43
CA PHE A 179 -9.95 20.14 0.56
C PHE A 179 -8.65 19.35 0.52
N ASP A 180 -8.74 18.07 0.81
CA ASP A 180 -7.65 17.10 0.73
C ASP A 180 -7.89 16.24 -0.51
N VAL A 181 -7.08 16.42 -1.53
CA VAL A 181 -7.34 15.90 -2.88
C VAL A 181 -6.23 14.96 -3.28
N ARG A 182 -6.56 13.79 -3.83
CA ARG A 182 -5.61 12.91 -4.50
C ARG A 182 -5.85 12.93 -6.00
N VAL A 183 -4.81 13.21 -6.76
CA VAL A 183 -4.87 13.26 -8.23
C VAL A 183 -3.67 12.55 -8.83
N PRO A 184 -3.79 12.00 -10.05
CA PRO A 184 -2.62 11.54 -10.78
C PRO A 184 -1.57 12.66 -10.86
N VAL A 185 -0.32 12.28 -10.70
CA VAL A 185 0.79 13.24 -10.74
C VAL A 185 0.81 14.04 -12.03
N SER A 186 0.50 13.39 -13.18
CA SER A 186 0.37 14.05 -14.49
C SER A 186 -0.62 15.22 -14.47
N ASP A 187 -1.63 15.18 -13.60
CA ASP A 187 -2.72 16.14 -13.57
C ASP A 187 -2.58 17.19 -12.47
N ALA A 188 -1.68 16.95 -11.50
CA ALA A 188 -1.54 17.78 -10.29
C ALA A 188 -1.28 19.26 -10.60
N GLU A 189 -0.31 19.58 -11.46
CA GLU A 189 -0.01 20.97 -11.83
C GLU A 189 -1.15 21.64 -12.64
N SER A 190 -1.81 20.88 -13.51
CA SER A 190 -3.00 21.35 -14.21
C SER A 190 -4.12 21.70 -13.23
N LEU A 191 -4.40 20.83 -12.26
CA LEU A 191 -5.38 21.08 -11.21
C LEU A 191 -5.01 22.30 -10.38
N LYS A 192 -3.77 22.40 -9.88
CA LYS A 192 -3.30 23.55 -9.09
C LYS A 192 -3.52 24.86 -9.84
N ASN A 193 -3.22 24.90 -11.15
CA ASN A 193 -3.41 26.09 -11.98
C ASN A 193 -4.90 26.42 -12.19
N ARG A 194 -5.77 25.43 -12.39
CA ARG A 194 -7.22 25.63 -12.46
C ARG A 194 -7.79 26.18 -11.17
N LEU A 195 -7.38 25.67 -10.01
CA LEU A 195 -7.80 26.14 -8.71
C LEU A 195 -7.36 27.60 -8.47
N ARG A 196 -6.10 27.95 -8.81
CA ARG A 196 -5.62 29.34 -8.72
C ARG A 196 -6.44 30.28 -9.61
N SER A 197 -6.71 29.89 -10.85
CA SER A 197 -7.48 30.69 -11.79
C SER A 197 -8.93 30.89 -11.31
N ALA A 198 -9.59 29.80 -10.90
CA ALA A 198 -11.00 29.83 -10.49
C ALA A 198 -11.23 30.68 -9.22
N THR A 199 -10.24 30.75 -8.33
CA THR A 199 -10.31 31.54 -7.08
C THR A 199 -9.63 32.91 -7.21
N SER A 200 -9.19 33.32 -8.41
CA SER A 200 -8.41 34.53 -8.64
C SER A 200 -7.17 34.63 -7.72
N GLY A 201 -6.51 33.49 -7.49
CA GLY A 201 -5.31 33.39 -6.67
C GLY A 201 -5.53 33.33 -5.15
N ARG A 202 -6.75 33.30 -4.67
CA ARG A 202 -7.05 33.28 -3.22
C ARG A 202 -6.86 31.92 -2.56
N VAL A 203 -6.85 30.82 -3.34
CA VAL A 203 -6.56 29.47 -2.83
C VAL A 203 -5.13 29.37 -2.32
N ARG A 204 -4.95 28.77 -1.15
CA ARG A 204 -3.63 28.34 -0.65
C ARG A 204 -3.46 26.87 -0.95
N LEU A 205 -2.38 26.52 -1.64
CA LEU A 205 -2.04 25.14 -2.03
C LEU A 205 -0.79 24.69 -1.26
N ALA A 206 -0.85 23.44 -0.75
CA ALA A 206 0.26 22.76 -0.11
C ALA A 206 0.32 21.31 -0.60
#